data_2ecf83fc42baa032d70483886e9be3c7
#
_entry.id   2ecf83fc42baa032d70483886e9be3c7
#
_cell.length_a   1.000
_cell.length_b   1.000
_cell.length_c   1.000
_cell.angle_alpha   90.00
_cell.angle_beta   90.00
_cell.angle_gamma   90.00
#
_symmetry.space_group_name_H-M   'P 1'
#
loop_
_entity.id
_entity.type
_entity.pdbx_description
1 polymer ?
#
loop_
_entity_poly.entity_id
_entity_poly.type
_entity_poly.pdbx_seq_one_letter_code
_entity_poly.pdbx_strand_id
1 'polypeptide(L)'
;MRRAISYWIYILFVLIFVSACGGNKQHSSENVLNDFDSICQRGELRVLTLYSSTSYFIYRGEEMGYEYERIKQFAEHYNLKTKVIVADNIKRLTEMLQKGEGDIIAYEMPIIGDAKNEWLYCGAENITHQVLIQLRKPKNEMVNDVVDLIGKDIYVEAGSKYEAR
;
A
#
# COMPACT_ATOMS: atom_id res chain seq x y z
N MET A 1 -67.99 -2.62 -8.50
CA MET A 1 -67.01 -3.66 -8.13
C MET A 1 -65.73 -3.67 -9.00
N ARG A 2 -65.78 -3.46 -10.31
CA ARG A 2 -64.56 -3.51 -11.18
C ARG A 2 -63.52 -2.41 -10.92
N ARG A 3 -63.94 -1.21 -10.48
CA ARG A 3 -62.99 -0.10 -10.20
C ARG A 3 -62.21 -0.27 -8.90
N ALA A 4 -62.77 -0.91 -7.89
CA ALA A 4 -62.09 -1.18 -6.64
C ALA A 4 -60.93 -2.19 -6.78
N ILE A 5 -61.11 -3.20 -7.61
CA ILE A 5 -60.08 -4.22 -7.89
C ILE A 5 -58.86 -3.62 -8.60
N SER A 6 -59.09 -2.64 -9.49
CA SER A 6 -58.00 -1.93 -10.20
C SER A 6 -57.11 -1.12 -9.24
N TYR A 7 -57.67 -0.47 -8.24
CA TYR A 7 -56.89 0.28 -7.23
C TYR A 7 -56.08 -0.65 -6.32
N TRP A 8 -56.59 -1.82 -5.97
CA TRP A 8 -55.86 -2.81 -5.19
C TRP A 8 -54.67 -3.40 -5.92
N ILE A 9 -54.78 -3.58 -7.24
CA ILE A 9 -53.65 -4.05 -8.08
C ILE A 9 -52.58 -2.95 -8.18
N TYR A 10 -52.95 -1.67 -8.31
CA TYR A 10 -51.99 -0.57 -8.32
C TYR A 10 -51.26 -0.40 -6.99
N ILE A 11 -51.95 -0.54 -5.86
CA ILE A 11 -51.33 -0.49 -4.53
C ILE A 11 -50.36 -1.65 -4.32
N LEU A 12 -50.72 -2.84 -4.77
CA LEU A 12 -49.85 -4.01 -4.69
C LEU A 12 -48.59 -3.85 -5.57
N PHE A 13 -48.72 -3.23 -6.75
CA PHE A 13 -47.63 -2.98 -7.65
C PHE A 13 -46.67 -1.89 -7.11
N VAL A 14 -47.17 -0.86 -6.45
CA VAL A 14 -46.36 0.16 -5.80
C VAL A 14 -45.62 -0.39 -4.58
N LEU A 15 -46.21 -1.30 -3.82
CA LEU A 15 -45.56 -1.95 -2.66
C LEU A 15 -44.36 -2.83 -3.08
N ILE A 16 -44.43 -3.46 -4.25
CA ILE A 16 -43.32 -4.27 -4.77
C ILE A 16 -42.11 -3.40 -5.19
N PHE A 17 -42.37 -2.19 -5.71
CA PHE A 17 -41.27 -1.24 -6.10
C PHE A 17 -40.55 -0.60 -4.93
N VAL A 18 -41.15 -0.45 -3.76
CA VAL A 18 -40.54 0.12 -2.57
C VAL A 18 -39.57 -0.83 -1.88
N SER A 19 -39.70 -2.15 -2.11
CA SER A 19 -38.80 -3.17 -1.52
C SER A 19 -37.48 -3.35 -2.27
N ALA A 20 -37.26 -2.71 -3.41
CA ALA A 20 -36.07 -2.90 -4.24
C ALA A 20 -34.93 -1.90 -3.97
N CYS A 21 -35.09 -0.97 -3.03
CA CYS A 21 -34.08 0.06 -2.74
C CYS A 21 -33.58 0.01 -1.29
N GLY A 22 -33.00 -1.11 -0.90
CA GLY A 22 -32.37 -1.34 0.40
C GLY A 22 -31.02 -2.01 0.26
N GLY A 23 -30.17 -1.50 -0.63
CA GLY A 23 -28.77 -1.88 -0.68
C GLY A 23 -28.00 -1.22 0.46
N ASN A 24 -28.09 -1.78 1.66
CA ASN A 24 -27.24 -1.44 2.78
C ASN A 24 -25.81 -1.86 2.41
N LYS A 25 -25.00 -0.89 2.03
CA LYS A 25 -23.54 -1.06 2.05
C LYS A 25 -23.11 -1.11 3.51
N GLN A 26 -23.28 -2.27 4.13
CA GLN A 26 -22.53 -2.59 5.32
C GLN A 26 -21.04 -2.65 4.92
N HIS A 27 -20.34 -1.62 5.29
CA HIS A 27 -18.88 -1.64 5.43
C HIS A 27 -18.61 -2.52 6.65
N SER A 28 -18.65 -3.83 6.43
CA SER A 28 -18.37 -4.79 7.48
C SER A 28 -16.84 -4.94 7.56
N SER A 29 -16.33 -4.76 8.77
CA SER A 29 -14.99 -5.17 9.22
C SER A 29 -14.71 -6.68 9.08
N GLU A 30 -15.57 -7.40 8.39
CA GLU A 30 -15.46 -8.84 8.09
C GLU A 30 -14.53 -9.17 6.91
N ASN A 31 -14.10 -8.15 6.15
CA ASN A 31 -13.32 -8.38 4.92
C ASN A 31 -11.82 -8.64 5.14
N VAL A 32 -11.29 -8.45 6.34
CA VAL A 32 -9.85 -8.64 6.58
C VAL A 32 -9.46 -10.12 6.59
N LEU A 33 -10.36 -11.01 7.02
CA LEU A 33 -10.11 -12.46 7.05
C LEU A 33 -10.32 -13.14 5.69
N ASN A 34 -11.03 -12.50 4.76
CA ASN A 34 -11.32 -13.05 3.43
C ASN A 34 -10.36 -12.55 2.33
N ASP A 35 -9.44 -11.64 2.63
CA ASP A 35 -8.57 -11.03 1.62
C ASP A 35 -7.58 -12.05 1.05
N PHE A 36 -6.96 -12.85 1.89
CA PHE A 36 -6.03 -13.89 1.45
C PHE A 36 -6.73 -15.02 0.66
N ASP A 37 -7.93 -15.41 1.07
CA ASP A 37 -8.73 -16.39 0.32
C ASP A 37 -9.07 -15.87 -1.08
N SER A 38 -9.39 -14.60 -1.21
CA SER A 38 -9.63 -13.95 -2.50
C SER A 38 -8.39 -13.93 -3.39
N ILE A 39 -7.21 -13.71 -2.80
CA ILE A 39 -5.91 -13.79 -3.49
C ILE A 39 -5.66 -15.22 -3.98
N CYS A 40 -5.90 -16.21 -3.12
CA CYS A 40 -5.76 -17.62 -3.47
C CYS A 40 -6.71 -18.05 -4.58
N GLN A 41 -7.97 -17.62 -4.54
CA GLN A 41 -8.95 -17.88 -5.60
C GLN A 41 -8.55 -17.25 -6.94
N ARG A 42 -7.97 -16.04 -6.92
CA ARG A 42 -7.44 -15.36 -8.11
C ARG A 42 -6.20 -16.05 -8.65
N GLY A 43 -5.44 -16.75 -7.82
CA GLY A 43 -4.19 -17.44 -8.18
C GLY A 43 -3.03 -16.51 -8.50
N GLU A 44 -3.13 -15.23 -8.14
CA GLU A 44 -2.15 -14.17 -8.40
C GLU A 44 -1.96 -13.28 -7.17
N LEU A 45 -0.70 -13.05 -6.78
CA LEU A 45 -0.29 -12.10 -5.76
C LEU A 45 0.26 -10.85 -6.44
N ARG A 46 -0.41 -9.70 -6.25
CA ARG A 46 0.01 -8.40 -6.79
C ARG A 46 0.95 -7.73 -5.80
N VAL A 47 2.21 -7.59 -6.20
CA VAL A 47 3.31 -7.11 -5.37
C VAL A 47 3.67 -5.70 -5.77
N LEU A 48 3.47 -4.74 -4.88
CA LEU A 48 3.86 -3.35 -5.05
C LEU A 48 5.31 -3.17 -4.57
N THR A 49 6.14 -2.49 -5.35
CA THR A 49 7.54 -2.25 -5.00
C THR A 49 8.08 -0.97 -5.63
N LEU A 50 9.30 -0.61 -5.29
CA LEU A 50 10.10 0.43 -5.95
C LEU A 50 11.35 -0.19 -6.56
N TYR A 51 11.85 0.42 -7.62
CA TYR A 51 13.19 0.05 -8.11
C TYR A 51 14.26 0.41 -7.09
N SER A 52 14.97 -0.59 -6.61
CA SER A 52 16.14 -0.41 -5.76
C SER A 52 17.05 -1.63 -5.83
N SER A 53 18.32 -1.46 -5.47
CA SER A 53 19.29 -2.56 -5.44
C SER A 53 18.96 -3.68 -4.45
N THR A 54 18.10 -3.42 -3.49
CA THR A 54 17.70 -4.40 -2.46
C THR A 54 16.28 -4.93 -2.66
N SER A 55 15.35 -4.10 -3.17
CA SER A 55 13.95 -4.49 -3.25
C SER A 55 13.62 -5.20 -4.55
N TYR A 56 13.80 -4.49 -5.68
CA TYR A 56 13.48 -5.04 -6.99
C TYR A 56 14.29 -4.34 -8.08
N PHE A 57 14.89 -5.10 -8.97
CA PHE A 57 15.58 -4.62 -10.17
C PHE A 57 15.60 -5.69 -11.26
N ILE A 58 15.86 -5.27 -12.48
CA ILE A 58 16.00 -6.18 -13.62
C ILE A 58 17.47 -6.23 -14.02
N TYR A 59 18.06 -7.42 -14.04
CA TYR A 59 19.41 -7.65 -14.49
C TYR A 59 19.43 -8.72 -15.60
N ARG A 60 19.93 -8.34 -16.77
CA ARG A 60 20.00 -9.22 -17.96
C ARG A 60 18.65 -9.84 -18.36
N GLY A 61 17.54 -9.12 -18.08
CA GLY A 61 16.18 -9.58 -18.36
C GLY A 61 15.55 -10.44 -17.29
N GLU A 62 16.25 -10.71 -16.18
CA GLU A 62 15.73 -11.43 -15.04
C GLU A 62 15.35 -10.50 -13.90
N GLU A 63 14.22 -10.76 -13.28
CA GLU A 63 13.72 -10.05 -12.10
C GLU A 63 14.49 -10.52 -10.85
N MET A 64 15.06 -9.58 -10.13
CA MET A 64 15.92 -9.84 -8.98
C MET A 64 15.63 -8.83 -7.86
N GLY A 65 16.04 -9.17 -6.65
CA GLY A 65 15.96 -8.31 -5.48
C GLY A 65 15.62 -9.12 -4.24
N TYR A 66 16.20 -8.76 -3.10
CA TYR A 66 16.01 -9.51 -1.86
C TYR A 66 14.54 -9.56 -1.43
N GLU A 67 13.84 -8.41 -1.44
CA GLU A 67 12.43 -8.37 -1.06
C GLU A 67 11.56 -9.10 -2.10
N TYR A 68 11.87 -8.96 -3.38
CA TYR A 68 11.19 -9.68 -4.45
C TYR A 68 11.32 -11.20 -4.31
N GLU A 69 12.52 -11.70 -4.07
CA GLU A 69 12.76 -13.14 -3.93
C GLU A 69 12.04 -13.72 -2.71
N ARG A 70 11.99 -13.00 -1.60
CA ARG A 70 11.23 -13.41 -0.41
C ARG A 70 9.74 -13.53 -0.70
N ILE A 71 9.17 -12.53 -1.38
CA ILE A 71 7.75 -12.55 -1.76
C ILE A 71 7.46 -13.64 -2.81
N LYS A 72 8.40 -13.86 -3.73
CA LYS A 72 8.28 -14.94 -4.70
C LYS A 72 8.23 -16.33 -4.03
N GLN A 73 9.10 -16.58 -3.06
CA GLN A 73 9.07 -17.82 -2.27
C GLN A 73 7.73 -17.96 -1.50
N PHE A 74 7.22 -16.88 -0.93
CA PHE A 74 5.91 -16.88 -0.29
C PHE A 74 4.80 -17.23 -1.29
N ALA A 75 4.77 -16.60 -2.44
CA ALA A 75 3.77 -16.85 -3.48
C ALA A 75 3.84 -18.31 -3.97
N GLU A 76 5.04 -18.82 -4.22
CA GLU A 76 5.26 -20.22 -4.64
C GLU A 76 4.75 -21.21 -3.60
N HIS A 77 4.94 -20.94 -2.30
CA HIS A 77 4.44 -21.78 -1.21
C HIS A 77 2.92 -21.97 -1.26
N TYR A 78 2.19 -20.93 -1.69
CA TYR A 78 0.73 -20.96 -1.83
C TYR A 78 0.25 -21.19 -3.28
N ASN A 79 1.14 -21.61 -4.19
CA ASN A 79 0.85 -21.80 -5.61
C ASN A 79 0.26 -20.56 -6.30
N LEU A 80 0.72 -19.38 -5.91
CA LEU A 80 0.32 -18.10 -6.50
C LEU A 80 1.36 -17.65 -7.53
N LYS A 81 0.88 -17.01 -8.60
CA LYS A 81 1.74 -16.29 -9.53
C LYS A 81 2.06 -14.91 -8.97
N THR A 82 3.31 -14.50 -9.03
CA THR A 82 3.73 -13.16 -8.63
C THR A 82 3.54 -12.18 -9.78
N LYS A 83 2.87 -11.06 -9.53
CA LYS A 83 2.74 -9.94 -10.47
C LYS A 83 3.31 -8.69 -9.84
N VAL A 84 4.48 -8.27 -10.32
CA VAL A 84 5.15 -7.07 -9.81
C VAL A 84 4.58 -5.81 -10.44
N ILE A 85 4.32 -4.81 -9.60
CA ILE A 85 3.86 -3.49 -9.99
C ILE A 85 4.80 -2.48 -9.33
N VAL A 86 5.55 -1.75 -10.15
CA VAL A 86 6.54 -0.78 -9.67
C VAL A 86 5.91 0.60 -9.56
N ALA A 87 6.03 1.22 -8.39
CA ALA A 87 5.62 2.60 -8.16
C ALA A 87 6.80 3.57 -8.33
N ASP A 88 6.50 4.85 -8.48
CA ASP A 88 7.51 5.89 -8.69
C ASP A 88 8.14 6.37 -7.37
N ASN A 89 7.40 6.29 -6.27
CA ASN A 89 7.83 6.76 -4.95
C ASN A 89 7.02 6.11 -3.82
N ILE A 90 7.47 6.30 -2.57
CA ILE A 90 6.83 5.69 -1.37
C ILE A 90 5.38 6.14 -1.20
N LYS A 91 5.08 7.43 -1.45
CA LYS A 91 3.71 7.95 -1.34
C LYS A 91 2.78 7.24 -2.32
N ARG A 92 3.20 7.10 -3.59
CA ARG A 92 2.41 6.37 -4.60
C ARG A 92 2.25 4.91 -4.23
N LEU A 93 3.27 4.29 -3.67
CA LEU A 93 3.27 2.89 -3.22
C LEU A 93 2.15 2.65 -2.17
N THR A 94 2.06 3.51 -1.16
CA THR A 94 1.03 3.44 -0.12
C THR A 94 -0.37 3.75 -0.65
N GLU A 95 -0.51 4.75 -1.52
CA GLU A 95 -1.79 5.06 -2.17
C GLU A 95 -2.31 3.88 -3.00
N MET A 96 -1.43 3.17 -3.71
CA MET A 96 -1.80 2.01 -4.51
C MET A 96 -2.30 0.86 -3.63
N LEU A 97 -1.66 0.61 -2.49
CA LEU A 97 -2.13 -0.41 -1.55
C LEU A 97 -3.50 -0.04 -0.98
N GLN A 98 -3.71 1.21 -0.54
CA GLN A 98 -5.00 1.70 -0.04
C GLN A 98 -6.13 1.58 -1.06
N LYS A 99 -5.83 1.78 -2.34
CA LYS A 99 -6.79 1.64 -3.43
C LYS A 99 -7.03 0.19 -3.88
N GLY A 100 -6.31 -0.77 -3.30
CA GLY A 100 -6.40 -2.18 -3.71
C GLY A 100 -5.80 -2.47 -5.08
N GLU A 101 -4.89 -1.61 -5.57
CA GLU A 101 -4.16 -1.83 -6.82
C GLU A 101 -3.11 -2.94 -6.68
N GLY A 102 -2.71 -3.26 -5.44
CA GLY A 102 -1.84 -4.37 -5.06
C GLY A 102 -2.26 -5.00 -3.74
N ASP A 103 -1.69 -6.13 -3.43
CA ASP A 103 -2.04 -6.93 -2.26
C ASP A 103 -0.99 -6.79 -1.14
N ILE A 104 0.27 -6.56 -1.50
CA ILE A 104 1.38 -6.45 -0.56
C ILE A 104 2.45 -5.49 -1.08
N ILE A 105 3.14 -4.81 -0.18
CA ILE A 105 4.33 -4.02 -0.49
C ILE A 105 5.57 -4.83 -0.17
N ALA A 106 6.42 -5.06 -1.18
CA ALA A 106 7.75 -5.66 -1.06
C ALA A 106 8.82 -4.55 -1.17
N TYR A 107 8.93 -3.78 -0.13
CA TYR A 107 9.88 -2.68 0.01
C TYR A 107 10.15 -2.44 1.50
N GLU A 108 11.37 -2.03 1.84
CA GLU A 108 11.73 -1.69 3.21
C GLU A 108 11.05 -0.37 3.63
N MET A 109 9.86 -0.51 4.23
CA MET A 109 9.03 0.63 4.64
C MET A 109 9.49 1.17 6.00
N PRO A 110 9.67 2.49 6.12
CA PRO A 110 9.95 3.10 7.41
C PRO A 110 8.71 3.04 8.31
N ILE A 111 8.86 2.55 9.53
CA ILE A 111 7.82 2.58 10.56
C ILE A 111 7.89 3.93 11.27
N ILE A 112 6.96 4.85 10.97
CA ILE A 112 6.98 6.21 11.50
C ILE A 112 5.66 6.51 12.22
N GLY A 113 5.74 6.98 13.46
CA GLY A 113 4.64 7.59 14.21
C GLY A 113 3.30 6.88 14.05
N ASP A 114 2.30 7.60 13.57
CA ASP A 114 0.92 7.11 13.43
C ASP A 114 0.75 6.05 12.35
N ALA A 115 1.63 6.00 11.35
CA ALA A 115 1.60 4.99 10.29
C ALA A 115 1.76 3.55 10.82
N LYS A 116 2.30 3.38 12.02
CA LYS A 116 2.36 2.07 12.70
C LYS A 116 0.98 1.46 12.92
N ASN A 117 -0.05 2.28 13.07
CA ASN A 117 -1.42 1.84 13.32
C ASN A 117 -2.25 1.68 12.03
N GLU A 118 -1.76 2.19 10.91
CA GLU A 118 -2.47 2.14 9.63
C GLU A 118 -2.10 0.90 8.80
N TRP A 119 -0.92 0.34 9.03
CA TRP A 119 -0.37 -0.73 8.22
C TRP A 119 0.02 -1.94 9.06
N LEU A 120 -0.16 -3.13 8.50
CA LEU A 120 0.40 -4.35 9.06
C LEU A 120 1.80 -4.57 8.47
N TYR A 121 2.81 -4.45 9.33
CA TYR A 121 4.20 -4.70 8.94
C TYR A 121 4.56 -6.17 9.18
N CYS A 122 5.15 -6.82 8.20
CA CYS A 122 5.58 -8.21 8.24
C CYS A 122 7.11 -8.28 8.19
N GLY A 123 7.72 -9.00 9.12
CA GLY A 123 9.16 -9.22 9.16
C GLY A 123 9.85 -8.60 10.39
N ALA A 124 11.17 -8.66 10.40
CA ALA A 124 11.98 -8.10 11.48
C ALA A 124 12.07 -6.57 11.37
N GLU A 125 11.89 -5.88 12.49
CA GLU A 125 12.18 -4.44 12.59
C GLU A 125 13.70 -4.24 12.59
N ASN A 126 14.20 -3.42 11.66
CA ASN A 126 15.58 -2.99 11.63
C ASN A 126 15.70 -1.55 12.09
N ILE A 127 16.58 -1.30 13.07
CA ILE A 127 16.89 0.05 13.51
C ILE A 127 17.99 0.59 12.62
N THR A 128 17.70 1.65 11.87
CA THR A 128 18.67 2.32 11.00
C THR A 128 18.97 3.73 11.52
N HIS A 129 20.21 4.15 11.35
CA HIS A 129 20.62 5.52 11.66
C HIS A 129 20.50 6.40 10.42
N GLN A 130 20.06 7.63 10.64
CA GLN A 130 20.05 8.64 9.57
C GLN A 130 21.45 9.21 9.42
N VAL A 131 21.90 9.35 8.17
CA VAL A 131 23.20 9.90 7.85
C VAL A 131 23.03 11.12 6.95
N LEU A 132 23.56 12.25 7.37
CA LEU A 132 23.66 13.44 6.53
C LEU A 132 24.80 13.27 5.54
N ILE A 133 24.48 13.39 4.25
CA ILE A 133 25.48 13.40 3.17
C ILE A 133 25.72 14.85 2.76
N GLN A 134 26.99 15.27 2.73
CA GLN A 134 27.38 16.61 2.31
C GLN A 134 28.60 16.55 1.39
N LEU A 135 28.75 17.55 0.54
CA LEU A 135 29.95 17.71 -0.25
C LEU A 135 31.16 17.95 0.68
N ARG A 136 32.31 17.35 0.35
CA ARG A 136 33.54 17.56 1.10
C ARG A 136 34.00 19.00 0.93
N LYS A 137 34.03 19.75 2.01
CA LYS A 137 34.48 21.14 2.10
C LYS A 137 35.58 21.29 3.14
N PRO A 138 36.26 22.47 3.25
CA PRO A 138 37.10 22.76 4.39
C PRO A 138 36.38 22.53 5.71
N LYS A 139 37.10 22.06 6.73
CA LYS A 139 36.53 21.58 7.99
C LYS A 139 35.62 22.61 8.70
N ASN A 140 35.92 23.89 8.55
CA ASN A 140 35.13 24.99 9.12
C ASN A 140 33.81 25.29 8.38
N GLU A 141 33.61 24.72 7.21
CA GLU A 141 32.38 24.86 6.39
C GLU A 141 31.54 23.61 6.40
N MET A 142 32.00 22.54 7.01
CA MET A 142 31.25 21.28 7.11
C MET A 142 30.28 21.33 8.27
N VAL A 143 29.16 20.65 8.09
CA VAL A 143 28.19 20.35 9.16
C VAL A 143 28.77 19.20 9.98
N ASN A 144 29.01 19.41 11.25
CA ASN A 144 29.54 18.40 12.16
C ASN A 144 28.54 18.04 13.26
N ASP A 145 27.58 18.94 13.51
CA ASP A 145 26.53 18.75 14.51
C ASP A 145 25.17 19.18 13.93
N VAL A 146 24.11 18.71 14.55
CA VAL A 146 22.71 19.06 14.19
C VAL A 146 22.47 20.57 14.28
N VAL A 147 23.11 21.24 15.23
CA VAL A 147 23.03 22.70 15.41
C VAL A 147 23.56 23.47 14.19
N ASP A 148 24.55 22.93 13.49
CA ASP A 148 25.12 23.52 12.29
C ASP A 148 24.16 23.55 11.10
N LEU A 149 23.02 22.83 11.19
CA LEU A 149 21.95 22.80 10.18
C LEU A 149 21.05 24.04 10.22
N ILE A 150 21.08 24.81 11.31
CA ILE A 150 20.25 26.01 11.45
C ILE A 150 20.55 27.01 10.32
N GLY A 151 19.49 27.34 9.56
CA GLY A 151 19.58 28.28 8.44
C GLY A 151 20.21 27.69 7.17
N LYS A 152 20.37 26.37 7.08
CA LYS A 152 20.83 25.69 5.85
C LYS A 152 19.66 25.03 5.12
N ASP A 153 19.76 24.98 3.80
CA ASP A 153 18.85 24.22 2.97
C ASP A 153 19.19 22.73 3.06
N ILE A 154 18.19 21.93 3.40
CA ILE A 154 18.29 20.47 3.50
C ILE A 154 17.41 19.88 2.41
N TYR A 155 18.00 19.06 1.55
CA TYR A 155 17.27 18.36 0.49
C TYR A 155 16.87 16.98 0.98
N VAL A 156 15.59 16.66 0.87
CA VAL A 156 15.01 15.37 1.24
C VAL A 156 14.16 14.83 0.11
N GLU A 157 13.97 13.52 0.08
CA GLU A 157 13.06 12.90 -0.88
C GLU A 157 11.62 13.23 -0.52
N ALA A 158 10.85 13.71 -1.51
CA ALA A 158 9.45 14.04 -1.33
C ALA A 158 8.62 12.81 -0.91
N GLY A 159 7.76 12.96 0.09
CA GLY A 159 6.95 11.89 0.66
C GLY A 159 7.73 10.93 1.57
N SER A 160 9.02 11.23 1.82
CA SER A 160 9.82 10.46 2.77
C SER A 160 9.56 10.87 4.22
N LYS A 161 10.02 10.03 5.17
CA LYS A 161 9.98 10.34 6.60
C LYS A 161 10.75 11.62 7.01
N TYR A 162 11.57 12.15 6.13
CA TYR A 162 12.37 13.33 6.39
C TYR A 162 11.65 14.65 6.06
N GLU A 163 10.62 14.59 5.21
CA GLU A 163 9.82 15.76 4.85
C GLU A 163 8.87 16.21 5.98
N ALA A 164 8.41 15.28 6.80
CA ALA A 164 7.39 15.50 7.83
C ALA A 164 7.90 16.08 9.15
N ARG A 165 9.12 16.65 9.21
CA ARG A 165 9.72 17.21 10.44
C ARG A 165 10.06 18.67 10.32
#